data_a37371e1d73eb2ae20203618df18a202
#
_entry.id   a37371e1d73eb2ae20203618df18a202
#
_cell.length_a   1.000
_cell.length_b   1.000
_cell.length_c   1.000
_cell.angle_alpha   90.00
_cell.angle_beta   90.00
_cell.angle_gamma   90.00
#
_symmetry.space_group_name_H-M   'P 1'
#
loop_
_entity.id
_entity.type
_entity.pdbx_description
1 polymer ?
#
loop_
_entity_poly.entity_id
_entity_poly.type
_entity_poly.pdbx_seq_one_letter_code
_entity_poly.pdbx_strand_id
1 'polypeptide(L)'
;MKLIKEIFFTLLIAVIIVSILMIPAVKAFGAELQGIEEPCGLSTEELEERLKGNLKLYAQAFIHAEEDYQINALFLCAVAAAESGWGEHCFRPNNIFGFMTNKEFRSIEENIDFVAWFLRKHYLNKNGKYYRGGTIADIGKIWCPDDGTWVKLVTGIYGGMMK
;
A
#
# COMPACT_ATOMS: atom_id res chain seq x y z
N MET A 1 25.17 20.26 -45.24
CA MET A 1 25.56 20.37 -43.81
C MET A 1 24.49 21.02 -42.95
N LYS A 2 23.85 22.13 -43.39
CA LYS A 2 22.77 22.83 -42.67
C LYS A 2 21.52 21.94 -42.48
N LEU A 3 21.04 21.30 -43.52
CA LEU A 3 19.86 20.41 -43.49
C LEU A 3 20.00 19.22 -42.52
N ILE A 4 21.19 18.62 -42.44
CA ILE A 4 21.46 17.49 -41.53
C ILE A 4 21.40 17.95 -40.05
N LYS A 5 21.88 19.18 -39.76
CA LYS A 5 21.80 19.74 -38.41
C LYS A 5 20.35 20.04 -37.99
N GLU A 6 19.53 20.54 -38.91
CA GLU A 6 18.12 20.83 -38.63
C GLU A 6 17.32 19.52 -38.39
N ILE A 7 17.56 18.47 -39.18
CA ILE A 7 16.94 17.14 -38.98
C ILE A 7 17.36 16.58 -37.62
N PHE A 8 18.64 16.66 -37.28
CA PHE A 8 19.15 16.16 -36.00
C PHE A 8 18.54 16.90 -34.80
N PHE A 9 18.41 18.24 -34.91
CA PHE A 9 17.82 19.09 -33.90
C PHE A 9 16.32 18.79 -33.70
N THR A 10 15.58 18.58 -34.79
CA THR A 10 14.15 18.23 -34.74
C THR A 10 13.92 16.87 -34.11
N LEU A 11 14.77 15.88 -34.45
CA LEU A 11 14.71 14.55 -33.83
C LEU A 11 15.03 14.59 -32.34
N LEU A 12 16.02 15.38 -31.93
CA LEU A 12 16.38 15.57 -30.52
C LEU A 12 15.22 16.16 -29.72
N ILE A 13 14.57 17.21 -30.25
CA ILE A 13 13.40 17.81 -29.63
C ILE A 13 12.24 16.83 -29.52
N ALA A 14 11.97 16.04 -30.54
CA ALA A 14 10.93 15.03 -30.53
C ALA A 14 11.19 13.96 -29.44
N VAL A 15 12.43 13.50 -29.28
CA VAL A 15 12.81 12.56 -28.21
C VAL A 15 12.62 13.16 -26.84
N ILE A 16 12.99 14.43 -26.64
CA ILE A 16 12.80 15.14 -25.35
C ILE A 16 11.31 15.28 -25.04
N ILE A 17 10.48 15.66 -26.01
CA ILE A 17 9.03 15.81 -25.82
C ILE A 17 8.40 14.46 -25.47
N VAL A 18 8.74 13.38 -26.16
CA VAL A 18 8.25 12.02 -25.87
C VAL A 18 8.68 11.61 -24.47
N SER A 19 9.92 11.88 -24.07
CA SER A 19 10.41 11.58 -22.72
C SER A 19 9.62 12.32 -21.64
N ILE A 20 9.33 13.62 -21.85
CA ILE A 20 8.56 14.44 -20.91
C ILE A 20 7.10 13.97 -20.82
N LEU A 21 6.48 13.58 -21.93
CA LEU A 21 5.10 13.06 -21.96
C LEU A 21 4.98 11.66 -21.34
N MET A 22 6.05 10.87 -21.37
CA MET A 22 6.07 9.53 -20.78
C MET A 22 6.33 9.52 -19.26
N ILE A 23 6.91 10.59 -18.70
CA ILE A 23 7.19 10.69 -17.26
C ILE A 23 5.92 10.48 -16.39
N PRO A 24 4.76 11.12 -16.66
CA PRO A 24 3.56 10.88 -15.87
C PRO A 24 2.99 9.48 -16.05
N ALA A 25 3.08 8.88 -17.24
CA ALA A 25 2.63 7.52 -17.50
C ALA A 25 3.52 6.49 -16.77
N VAL A 26 4.83 6.71 -16.77
CA VAL A 26 5.79 5.85 -16.03
C VAL A 26 5.60 6.03 -14.51
N LYS A 27 5.33 7.26 -14.02
CA LYS A 27 5.00 7.48 -12.61
C LYS A 27 3.67 6.84 -12.21
N ALA A 28 2.64 6.91 -13.05
CA ALA A 28 1.36 6.26 -12.78
C ALA A 28 1.50 4.72 -12.78
N PHE A 29 2.25 4.16 -13.71
CA PHE A 29 2.56 2.73 -13.76
C PHE A 29 3.51 2.31 -12.63
N GLY A 30 4.47 3.16 -12.25
CA GLY A 30 5.36 2.95 -11.11
C GLY A 30 4.66 3.05 -9.76
N ALA A 31 3.61 3.88 -9.63
CA ALA A 31 2.78 3.94 -8.43
C ALA A 31 1.98 2.64 -8.20
N GLU A 32 1.62 1.93 -9.27
CA GLU A 32 0.99 0.59 -9.19
C GLU A 32 2.02 -0.51 -8.84
N LEU A 33 3.31 -0.21 -9.08
CA LEU A 33 4.46 -1.09 -8.81
C LEU A 33 5.33 -0.62 -7.62
N GLN A 34 5.13 0.60 -7.10
CA GLN A 34 5.82 1.05 -5.89
C GLN A 34 5.35 0.19 -4.73
N GLY A 35 6.31 -0.60 -4.28
CA GLY A 35 6.05 -1.68 -3.38
C GLY A 35 5.48 -1.18 -2.08
N ILE A 36 4.55 -1.95 -1.57
CA ILE A 36 4.00 -1.83 -0.22
C ILE A 36 5.09 -1.89 0.88
N GLU A 37 6.35 -1.98 0.49
CA GLU A 37 7.56 -1.93 1.33
C GLU A 37 8.20 -0.53 1.40
N GLU A 38 7.71 0.43 0.61
CA GLU A 38 8.21 1.81 0.63
C GLU A 38 7.30 2.68 1.50
N PRO A 39 7.87 3.55 2.36
CA PRO A 39 7.09 4.49 3.15
C PRO A 39 6.15 5.33 2.28
N CYS A 40 4.94 5.60 2.77
CA CYS A 40 4.00 6.46 2.06
C CYS A 40 4.42 7.94 2.06
N GLY A 41 5.30 8.32 3.00
CA GLY A 41 5.83 9.68 3.13
C GLY A 41 4.81 10.72 3.61
N LEU A 42 3.72 10.28 4.21
CA LEU A 42 2.68 11.15 4.78
C LEU A 42 2.96 11.43 6.25
N SER A 43 2.55 12.63 6.71
CA SER A 43 2.41 12.89 8.13
C SER A 43 1.17 12.19 8.69
N THR A 44 1.06 12.13 10.02
CA THR A 44 -0.13 11.59 10.69
C THR A 44 -1.40 12.33 10.28
N GLU A 45 -1.35 13.65 10.19
CA GLU A 45 -2.47 14.51 9.81
C GLU A 45 -2.89 14.26 8.36
N GLU A 46 -1.93 14.18 7.44
CA GLU A 46 -2.19 13.88 6.03
C GLU A 46 -2.80 12.48 5.85
N LEU A 47 -2.35 11.50 6.64
CA LEU A 47 -2.94 10.17 6.63
C LEU A 47 -4.37 10.19 7.19
N GLU A 48 -4.60 10.89 8.32
CA GLU A 48 -5.94 11.02 8.92
C GLU A 48 -6.95 11.60 7.93
N GLU A 49 -6.57 12.61 7.14
CA GLU A 49 -7.43 13.21 6.11
C GLU A 49 -7.88 12.20 5.04
N ARG A 50 -7.04 11.22 4.73
CA ARG A 50 -7.32 10.17 3.71
C ARG A 50 -8.12 9.01 4.27
N LEU A 51 -8.12 8.81 5.57
CA LEU A 51 -8.84 7.74 6.24
C LEU A 51 -10.34 8.06 6.40
N LYS A 52 -11.12 7.01 6.61
CA LYS A 52 -12.57 7.08 6.88
C LYS A 52 -12.91 6.31 8.15
N GLY A 53 -14.15 6.50 8.62
CA GLY A 53 -14.66 5.78 9.79
C GLY A 53 -13.75 5.90 11.00
N ASN A 54 -13.72 4.87 11.80
CA ASN A 54 -12.93 4.82 13.04
C ASN A 54 -11.42 4.70 12.79
N LEU A 55 -10.96 4.32 11.58
CA LEU A 55 -9.53 4.23 11.30
C LEU A 55 -8.80 5.58 11.40
N LYS A 56 -9.52 6.70 11.25
CA LYS A 56 -8.96 8.05 11.46
C LYS A 56 -8.29 8.21 12.81
N LEU A 57 -8.88 7.64 13.85
CA LEU A 57 -8.38 7.71 15.23
C LEU A 57 -7.02 7.03 15.42
N TYR A 58 -6.61 6.21 14.47
CA TYR A 58 -5.41 5.39 14.55
C TYR A 58 -4.34 5.74 13.52
N ALA A 59 -4.46 6.90 12.84
CA ALA A 59 -3.49 7.35 11.83
C ALA A 59 -2.05 7.30 12.34
N GLN A 60 -1.80 7.75 13.57
CA GLN A 60 -0.49 7.71 14.20
C GLN A 60 0.04 6.27 14.35
N ALA A 61 -0.80 5.33 14.74
CA ALA A 61 -0.38 3.94 14.92
C ALA A 61 0.03 3.30 13.57
N PHE A 62 -0.63 3.66 12.47
CA PHE A 62 -0.25 3.21 11.13
C PHE A 62 1.08 3.82 10.69
N ILE A 63 1.34 5.11 10.97
CA ILE A 63 2.64 5.75 10.67
C ILE A 63 3.76 5.11 11.50
N HIS A 64 3.57 4.88 12.80
CA HIS A 64 4.55 4.17 13.61
C HIS A 64 4.84 2.77 13.09
N ALA A 65 3.81 2.02 12.69
CA ALA A 65 3.99 0.70 12.11
C ALA A 65 4.77 0.73 10.78
N GLU A 66 4.59 1.78 9.96
CA GLU A 66 5.40 2.00 8.76
C GLU A 66 6.88 2.21 9.12
N GLU A 67 7.15 3.09 10.10
CA GLU A 67 8.52 3.40 10.55
C GLU A 67 9.22 2.17 11.12
N ASP A 68 8.54 1.40 11.98
CA ASP A 68 9.11 0.26 12.68
C ASP A 68 9.33 -0.96 11.78
N TYR A 69 8.42 -1.20 10.84
CA TYR A 69 8.41 -2.41 10.03
C TYR A 69 8.67 -2.17 8.54
N GLN A 70 8.85 -0.92 8.10
CA GLN A 70 9.07 -0.57 6.69
C GLN A 70 7.99 -1.17 5.78
N ILE A 71 6.75 -0.96 6.17
CA ILE A 71 5.55 -1.37 5.45
C ILE A 71 4.69 -0.12 5.20
N ASN A 72 4.28 0.11 3.99
CA ASN A 72 3.52 1.29 3.61
C ASN A 72 2.25 1.45 4.45
N ALA A 73 2.09 2.59 5.14
CA ALA A 73 0.95 2.85 6.01
C ALA A 73 -0.38 2.85 5.26
N LEU A 74 -0.43 3.37 4.02
CA LEU A 74 -1.63 3.33 3.19
C LEU A 74 -2.04 1.90 2.85
N PHE A 75 -1.06 0.99 2.64
CA PHE A 75 -1.34 -0.42 2.42
C PHE A 75 -1.94 -1.07 3.68
N LEU A 76 -1.34 -0.83 4.85
CA LEU A 76 -1.89 -1.34 6.12
C LEU A 76 -3.32 -0.83 6.35
N CYS A 77 -3.55 0.47 6.11
CA CYS A 77 -4.87 1.08 6.19
C CYS A 77 -5.86 0.44 5.19
N ALA A 78 -5.43 0.14 3.96
CA ALA A 78 -6.28 -0.49 2.96
C ALA A 78 -6.71 -1.90 3.37
N VAL A 79 -5.79 -2.69 3.95
CA VAL A 79 -6.13 -4.02 4.49
C VAL A 79 -7.11 -3.88 5.67
N ALA A 80 -6.81 -3.02 6.64
CA ALA A 80 -7.70 -2.79 7.79
C ALA A 80 -9.10 -2.32 7.36
N ALA A 81 -9.17 -1.40 6.37
CA ALA A 81 -10.42 -0.92 5.83
C ALA A 81 -11.23 -2.01 5.13
N ALA A 82 -10.57 -2.88 4.36
CA ALA A 82 -11.22 -4.01 3.70
C ALA A 82 -11.78 -5.04 4.69
N GLU A 83 -11.04 -5.31 5.77
CA GLU A 83 -11.42 -6.32 6.76
C GLU A 83 -12.48 -5.84 7.76
N SER A 84 -12.48 -4.55 8.10
CA SER A 84 -13.33 -4.02 9.18
C SER A 84 -14.34 -2.96 8.72
N GLY A 85 -14.47 -2.70 7.41
CA GLY A 85 -15.32 -1.59 6.95
C GLY A 85 -14.87 -0.26 7.54
N TRP A 86 -13.59 0.08 7.40
CA TRP A 86 -12.99 1.30 7.95
C TRP A 86 -12.98 1.38 9.48
N GLY A 87 -12.86 0.23 10.16
CA GLY A 87 -12.83 0.14 11.62
C GLY A 87 -14.20 0.17 12.29
N GLU A 88 -15.27 0.07 11.51
CA GLU A 88 -16.65 0.09 12.03
C GLU A 88 -17.10 -1.28 12.55
N HIS A 89 -16.49 -2.36 12.04
CA HIS A 89 -16.85 -3.72 12.35
C HIS A 89 -15.61 -4.55 12.69
N CYS A 90 -15.47 -4.93 13.94
CA CYS A 90 -14.42 -5.85 14.38
C CYS A 90 -15.04 -7.23 14.67
N PHE A 91 -14.50 -8.28 14.06
CA PHE A 91 -14.94 -9.66 14.35
C PHE A 91 -14.68 -10.07 15.81
N ARG A 92 -13.62 -9.53 16.41
CA ARG A 92 -13.25 -9.64 17.83
C ARG A 92 -12.89 -8.25 18.37
N PRO A 93 -12.96 -8.01 19.69
CA PRO A 93 -12.52 -6.77 20.27
C PRO A 93 -11.11 -6.40 19.82
N ASN A 94 -10.93 -5.16 19.35
CA ASN A 94 -9.68 -4.59 18.89
C ASN A 94 -9.00 -5.29 17.70
N ASN A 95 -9.70 -6.17 16.97
CA ASN A 95 -9.13 -6.90 15.83
C ASN A 95 -9.71 -6.38 14.52
N ILE A 96 -9.17 -5.26 14.04
CA ILE A 96 -9.60 -4.58 12.79
C ILE A 96 -9.13 -5.29 11.52
N PHE A 97 -8.19 -6.23 11.63
CA PHE A 97 -7.71 -7.03 10.50
C PHE A 97 -8.37 -8.40 10.38
N GLY A 98 -9.29 -8.76 11.30
CA GLY A 98 -9.84 -10.12 11.35
C GLY A 98 -8.76 -11.21 11.49
N PHE A 99 -7.55 -10.81 11.88
CA PHE A 99 -6.37 -11.65 11.82
C PHE A 99 -6.34 -12.63 13.00
N MET A 100 -6.09 -13.92 12.70
CA MET A 100 -6.11 -14.98 13.73
C MET A 100 -7.39 -14.91 14.58
N THR A 101 -8.48 -15.45 14.07
CA THR A 101 -9.85 -15.33 14.60
C THR A 101 -10.00 -15.62 16.11
N ASN A 102 -9.05 -16.30 16.73
CA ASN A 102 -9.02 -16.61 18.16
C ASN A 102 -8.13 -15.68 18.99
N LYS A 103 -7.43 -14.71 18.35
CA LYS A 103 -6.55 -13.79 19.05
C LYS A 103 -7.31 -12.53 19.45
N GLU A 104 -7.25 -12.19 20.73
CA GLU A 104 -7.69 -10.91 21.26
C GLU A 104 -6.50 -9.98 21.41
N PHE A 105 -6.74 -8.69 21.16
CA PHE A 105 -5.75 -7.63 21.32
C PHE A 105 -6.20 -6.68 22.43
N ARG A 106 -5.24 -6.13 23.17
CA ARG A 106 -5.53 -5.17 24.26
C ARG A 106 -6.04 -3.85 23.72
N SER A 107 -5.58 -3.46 22.51
CA SER A 107 -6.00 -2.26 21.82
C SER A 107 -5.90 -2.45 20.30
N ILE A 108 -6.47 -1.50 19.54
CA ILE A 108 -6.37 -1.47 18.08
C ILE A 108 -4.93 -1.17 17.65
N GLU A 109 -4.20 -0.33 18.38
CA GLU A 109 -2.79 -0.04 18.13
C GLU A 109 -1.93 -1.30 18.26
N GLU A 110 -2.17 -2.15 19.28
CA GLU A 110 -1.49 -3.45 19.40
C GLU A 110 -1.81 -4.37 18.21
N ASN A 111 -3.03 -4.34 17.70
CA ASN A 111 -3.40 -5.12 16.52
C ASN A 111 -2.69 -4.62 15.26
N ILE A 112 -2.59 -3.29 15.07
CA ILE A 112 -1.87 -2.68 13.95
C ILE A 112 -0.39 -3.08 14.01
N ASP A 113 0.25 -2.87 15.14
CA ASP A 113 1.65 -3.21 15.37
C ASP A 113 1.94 -4.69 15.08
N PHE A 114 1.13 -5.58 15.68
CA PHE A 114 1.28 -7.02 15.50
C PHE A 114 1.12 -7.46 14.04
N VAL A 115 0.11 -6.94 13.35
CA VAL A 115 -0.14 -7.32 11.94
C VAL A 115 0.95 -6.79 11.03
N ALA A 116 1.44 -5.57 11.24
CA ALA A 116 2.55 -5.01 10.50
C ALA A 116 3.83 -5.85 10.69
N TRP A 117 4.19 -6.17 11.95
CA TRP A 117 5.29 -7.09 12.25
C TRP A 117 5.12 -8.44 11.55
N PHE A 118 3.93 -9.02 11.61
CA PHE A 118 3.65 -10.34 11.02
C PHE A 118 3.76 -10.33 9.50
N LEU A 119 3.21 -9.30 8.84
CA LEU A 119 3.33 -9.11 7.39
C LEU A 119 4.80 -8.96 6.99
N ARG A 120 5.55 -8.09 7.67
CA ARG A 120 6.99 -7.91 7.40
C ARG A 120 7.74 -9.22 7.53
N LYS A 121 7.56 -9.93 8.63
CA LYS A 121 8.30 -11.15 8.95
C LYS A 121 7.98 -12.32 8.03
N HIS A 122 6.71 -12.50 7.70
CA HIS A 122 6.24 -13.73 7.07
C HIS A 122 5.84 -13.58 5.60
N TYR A 123 5.40 -12.40 5.16
CA TYR A 123 4.91 -12.17 3.80
C TYR A 123 5.89 -11.39 2.92
N LEU A 124 6.63 -10.43 3.49
CA LEU A 124 7.52 -9.55 2.73
C LEU A 124 9.00 -9.94 2.86
N ASN A 125 9.38 -10.66 3.90
CA ASN A 125 10.71 -11.24 3.98
C ASN A 125 10.84 -12.40 3.00
N LYS A 126 11.88 -12.38 2.15
CA LYS A 126 12.14 -13.44 1.15
C LYS A 126 12.28 -14.83 1.76
N ASN A 127 12.69 -14.91 3.02
CA ASN A 127 12.77 -16.16 3.80
C ASN A 127 11.51 -16.42 4.64
N GLY A 128 10.50 -15.57 4.52
CA GLY A 128 9.26 -15.69 5.27
C GLY A 128 8.42 -16.87 4.82
N LYS A 129 7.72 -17.50 5.76
CA LYS A 129 6.89 -18.70 5.51
C LYS A 129 5.85 -18.49 4.39
N TYR A 130 5.31 -17.29 4.29
CA TYR A 130 4.20 -16.95 3.38
C TYR A 130 4.65 -16.06 2.21
N TYR A 131 5.96 -15.86 2.03
CA TYR A 131 6.47 -15.05 0.94
C TYR A 131 6.09 -15.65 -0.43
N ARG A 132 5.49 -14.85 -1.27
CA ARG A 132 5.14 -15.18 -2.67
C ARG A 132 5.51 -14.07 -3.64
N GLY A 133 6.11 -12.99 -3.14
CA GLY A 133 6.43 -11.75 -3.84
C GLY A 133 6.09 -10.54 -2.97
N GLY A 134 6.34 -9.33 -3.47
CA GLY A 134 6.17 -8.06 -2.73
C GLY A 134 4.94 -7.25 -3.15
N THR A 135 3.92 -7.88 -3.74
CA THR A 135 2.72 -7.19 -4.22
C THR A 135 1.47 -7.53 -3.40
N ILE A 136 0.45 -6.68 -3.46
CA ILE A 136 -0.87 -6.96 -2.86
C ILE A 136 -1.43 -8.30 -3.37
N ALA A 137 -1.26 -8.58 -4.67
CA ALA A 137 -1.70 -9.83 -5.26
C ALA A 137 -0.96 -11.05 -4.69
N ASP A 138 0.32 -10.91 -4.39
CA ASP A 138 1.10 -12.00 -3.79
C ASP A 138 0.71 -12.27 -2.34
N ILE A 139 0.42 -11.21 -1.58
CA ILE A 139 -0.11 -11.35 -0.22
C ILE A 139 -1.48 -12.00 -0.24
N GLY A 140 -2.37 -11.55 -1.13
CA GLY A 140 -3.74 -12.05 -1.25
C GLY A 140 -3.83 -13.56 -1.48
N LYS A 141 -2.88 -14.16 -2.20
CA LYS A 141 -2.83 -15.61 -2.44
C LYS A 141 -2.84 -16.45 -1.15
N ILE A 142 -2.36 -15.88 -0.06
CA ILE A 142 -2.26 -16.58 1.24
C ILE A 142 -3.15 -15.95 2.29
N TRP A 143 -3.28 -14.60 2.28
CA TRP A 143 -4.08 -13.88 3.27
C TRP A 143 -5.57 -14.18 3.14
N CYS A 144 -6.06 -14.08 1.92
CA CYS A 144 -7.45 -14.36 1.58
C CYS A 144 -7.50 -15.08 0.21
N PRO A 145 -7.34 -16.42 0.19
CA PRO A 145 -7.30 -17.20 -1.04
C PRO A 145 -8.71 -17.33 -1.64
N ASP A 146 -9.20 -16.26 -2.20
CA ASP A 146 -10.47 -16.15 -2.90
C ASP A 146 -10.27 -16.07 -4.44
N ASP A 147 -11.30 -15.67 -5.15
CA ASP A 147 -11.30 -15.42 -6.60
C ASP A 147 -10.58 -14.12 -7.02
N GLY A 148 -9.87 -13.47 -6.12
CA GLY A 148 -9.21 -12.18 -6.30
C GLY A 148 -10.07 -10.98 -5.92
N THR A 149 -11.23 -11.19 -5.31
CA THR A 149 -12.12 -10.11 -4.84
C THR A 149 -11.43 -9.27 -3.78
N TRP A 150 -10.75 -9.93 -2.82
CA TRP A 150 -9.97 -9.25 -1.79
C TRP A 150 -8.87 -8.37 -2.39
N VAL A 151 -8.11 -8.89 -3.35
CA VAL A 151 -7.03 -8.16 -4.03
C VAL A 151 -7.58 -6.91 -4.71
N LYS A 152 -8.71 -7.03 -5.43
CA LYS A 152 -9.35 -5.88 -6.10
C LYS A 152 -9.82 -4.84 -5.09
N LEU A 153 -10.41 -5.27 -3.98
CA LEU A 153 -10.90 -4.38 -2.92
C LEU A 153 -9.73 -3.61 -2.28
N VAL A 154 -8.70 -4.31 -1.81
CA VAL A 154 -7.53 -3.68 -1.17
C VAL A 154 -6.81 -2.76 -2.14
N THR A 155 -6.58 -3.18 -3.39
CA THR A 155 -5.95 -2.33 -4.42
C THR A 155 -6.77 -1.09 -4.71
N GLY A 156 -8.10 -1.22 -4.78
CA GLY A 156 -9.00 -0.09 -5.00
C GLY A 156 -8.98 0.93 -3.86
N ILE A 157 -8.98 0.47 -2.61
CA ILE A 157 -8.87 1.34 -1.42
C ILE A 157 -7.50 2.01 -1.39
N TYR A 158 -6.42 1.23 -1.55
CA TYR A 158 -5.04 1.73 -1.57
C TYR A 158 -4.84 2.82 -2.63
N GLY A 159 -5.20 2.54 -3.88
CA GLY A 159 -5.11 3.51 -4.98
C GLY A 159 -6.01 4.73 -4.80
N GLY A 160 -7.13 4.59 -4.10
CA GLY A 160 -8.01 5.71 -3.74
C GLY A 160 -7.37 6.66 -2.72
N MET A 161 -6.60 6.14 -1.79
CA MET A 161 -5.89 6.93 -0.77
C MET A 161 -4.58 7.56 -1.28
N MET A 162 -4.02 7.10 -2.40
CA MET A 162 -2.80 7.67 -3.01
C MET A 162 -3.06 8.98 -3.77
N LYS A 163 -4.30 9.34 -4.02
CA LYS A 163 -4.71 10.56 -4.76
C LYS A 163 -4.85 11.73 -3.82
#